data_adb0f97ef0772367b45f94f1fdf8ef5b
#
_entry.id   adb0f97ef0772367b45f94f1fdf8ef5b
#
_cell.length_a   1.000
_cell.length_b   1.000
_cell.length_c   1.000
_cell.angle_alpha   90.00
_cell.angle_beta   90.00
_cell.angle_gamma   90.00
#
_symmetry.space_group_name_H-M   'P 1'
#
loop_
_entity.id
_entity.type
_entity.pdbx_description
1 polymer ?
#
loop_
_entity_poly.entity_id
_entity_poly.type
_entity_poly.pdbx_seq_one_letter_code
_entity_poly.pdbx_strand_id
1 'polypeptide(L)'
;MQNTVQALAQCRDVCITIDRASRQGRDTIKAHNKRYQSMSYVSTLYHIVLRTHCSELAIAEEHENELYAYMNGIINSYNGKLYRIGGMPDHVHLLVSLPATLALASFVKELKVSSSKWMKANPHFPKFTGWSQEYAGFTYSIHDRDKIINYIKGQKEHHKKMAFAEEYRRFIEANEVAIDNRFFMKDA
;
A
#
# COMPACT_ATOMS: atom_id res chain seq x y z
N MET A 1 31.74 -28.69 -8.17
CA MET A 1 31.87 -27.27 -8.56
C MET A 1 31.92 -27.05 -10.07
N GLN A 2 31.32 -27.93 -10.88
CA GLN A 2 31.37 -27.78 -12.36
C GLN A 2 29.98 -27.49 -12.98
N ASN A 3 28.90 -27.48 -12.22
CA ASN A 3 27.54 -27.27 -12.78
C ASN A 3 27.02 -25.83 -12.74
N THR A 4 27.76 -24.89 -12.17
CA THR A 4 27.29 -23.49 -12.03
C THR A 4 27.77 -22.60 -13.20
N VAL A 5 28.81 -23.02 -13.93
CA VAL A 5 29.37 -22.24 -15.03
C VAL A 5 28.64 -22.46 -16.36
N GLN A 6 27.99 -23.61 -16.51
CA GLN A 6 27.26 -23.95 -17.74
C GLN A 6 25.89 -23.29 -17.87
N ALA A 7 25.29 -22.87 -16.74
CA ALA A 7 24.01 -22.15 -16.73
C ALA A 7 24.12 -20.68 -17.17
N LEU A 8 25.32 -20.08 -17.11
CA LEU A 8 25.54 -18.69 -17.49
C LEU A 8 25.89 -18.50 -18.97
N ALA A 9 26.25 -19.57 -19.69
CA ALA A 9 26.58 -19.50 -21.09
C ALA A 9 25.38 -19.51 -22.05
N GLN A 10 24.22 -20.02 -21.61
CA GLN A 10 23.00 -20.08 -22.42
C GLN A 10 22.16 -18.79 -22.44
N CYS A 11 22.54 -17.78 -21.68
CA CYS A 11 21.81 -16.50 -21.63
C CYS A 11 22.30 -15.46 -22.68
N ARG A 12 23.31 -15.78 -23.49
CA ARG A 12 23.90 -14.82 -24.46
C ARG A 12 23.28 -14.83 -25.86
N ASP A 13 22.51 -15.84 -26.21
CA ASP A 13 22.09 -16.03 -27.61
C ASP A 13 20.65 -15.58 -27.93
N VAL A 14 19.94 -14.91 -26.98
CA VAL A 14 18.55 -14.45 -27.18
C VAL A 14 18.45 -12.95 -27.46
N CYS A 15 19.56 -12.23 -27.54
CA CYS A 15 19.53 -10.75 -27.53
C CYS A 15 19.88 -10.05 -28.84
N ILE A 16 19.99 -10.72 -29.99
CA ILE A 16 20.24 -10.02 -31.28
C ILE A 16 19.39 -10.62 -32.40
N THR A 17 18.15 -10.16 -32.52
CA THR A 17 17.49 -10.01 -33.83
C THR A 17 16.50 -8.85 -33.75
N ILE A 18 16.99 -7.63 -33.88
CA ILE A 18 16.16 -6.49 -34.27
C ILE A 18 16.25 -6.39 -35.77
N ASP A 19 15.23 -6.92 -36.44
CA ASP A 19 15.09 -6.80 -37.87
C ASP A 19 14.63 -5.38 -38.25
N ARG A 20 15.39 -4.81 -39.19
CA ARG A 20 15.05 -3.56 -39.87
C ARG A 20 14.04 -3.87 -40.97
N ALA A 21 12.77 -3.57 -40.76
CA ALA A 21 11.84 -3.47 -41.90
C ALA A 21 10.74 -2.42 -41.68
N SER A 22 10.80 -1.45 -42.57
CA SER A 22 9.73 -0.69 -43.23
C SER A 22 8.94 0.35 -42.45
N ARG A 23 9.27 1.58 -42.80
CA ARG A 23 8.37 2.74 -42.81
C ARG A 23 7.23 2.45 -43.82
N GLN A 24 5.99 2.43 -43.35
CA GLN A 24 4.80 3.00 -44.04
C GLN A 24 3.53 2.56 -43.30
N GLY A 25 2.62 3.52 -43.05
CA GLY A 25 1.26 3.21 -42.59
C GLY A 25 0.83 4.04 -41.37
N ARG A 26 0.36 5.27 -41.62
CA ARG A 26 -0.56 5.98 -40.72
C ARG A 26 -1.80 5.12 -40.59
N ASP A 27 -2.17 4.69 -39.40
CA ASP A 27 -3.58 4.61 -39.02
C ASP A 27 -3.75 4.11 -37.55
N THR A 28 -4.60 4.86 -36.86
CA THR A 28 -5.34 4.51 -35.64
C THR A 28 -4.56 3.92 -34.49
N ILE A 29 -4.16 4.82 -33.61
CA ILE A 29 -3.72 4.49 -32.23
C ILE A 29 -4.96 3.99 -31.46
N LYS A 30 -5.27 2.72 -31.55
CA LYS A 30 -5.98 2.02 -30.49
C LYS A 30 -4.96 1.86 -29.37
N ALA A 31 -5.14 2.61 -28.29
CA ALA A 31 -4.37 2.47 -27.07
C ALA A 31 -4.54 1.04 -26.51
N HIS A 32 -3.73 0.11 -26.97
CA HIS A 32 -3.48 -1.12 -26.29
C HIS A 32 -2.59 -0.74 -25.09
N ASN A 33 -3.20 -0.81 -23.93
CA ASN A 33 -2.52 -0.70 -22.65
C ASN A 33 -1.49 -1.86 -22.55
N LYS A 34 -0.36 -1.74 -23.26
CA LYS A 34 0.78 -2.61 -23.10
C LYS A 34 1.29 -2.31 -21.70
N ARG A 35 0.90 -3.14 -20.72
CA ARG A 35 1.61 -3.25 -19.45
C ARG A 35 3.10 -3.26 -19.81
N TYR A 36 3.80 -2.18 -19.53
CA TYR A 36 5.24 -2.20 -19.51
C TYR A 36 5.63 -3.22 -18.45
N GLN A 37 5.94 -4.43 -18.86
CA GLN A 37 6.61 -5.37 -17.98
C GLN A 37 7.97 -4.75 -17.71
N SER A 38 8.13 -4.23 -16.50
CA SER A 38 9.43 -3.82 -15.99
C SER A 38 10.39 -4.99 -16.21
N MET A 39 11.54 -4.74 -16.87
CA MET A 39 12.61 -5.75 -17.02
C MET A 39 13.26 -6.06 -15.66
N SER A 40 12.78 -5.47 -14.58
CA SER A 40 13.29 -5.62 -13.22
C SER A 40 12.35 -6.49 -12.39
N TYR A 41 12.90 -7.45 -11.68
CA TYR A 41 12.18 -8.28 -10.72
C TYR A 41 12.18 -7.56 -9.36
N VAL A 42 11.06 -6.94 -9.00
CA VAL A 42 10.89 -6.18 -7.75
C VAL A 42 9.74 -6.76 -6.96
N SER A 43 9.97 -7.05 -5.69
CA SER A 43 8.97 -7.45 -4.72
C SER A 43 8.98 -6.47 -3.56
N THR A 44 7.90 -5.75 -3.38
CA THR A 44 7.70 -4.84 -2.24
C THR A 44 6.49 -5.31 -1.45
N LEU A 45 6.57 -5.22 -0.14
CA LEU A 45 5.45 -5.49 0.75
C LEU A 45 5.44 -4.45 1.86
N TYR A 46 4.51 -3.50 1.77
CA TYR A 46 4.35 -2.44 2.75
C TYR A 46 3.16 -2.72 3.65
N HIS A 47 3.35 -2.61 4.95
CA HIS A 47 2.29 -2.49 5.92
C HIS A 47 2.17 -1.00 6.29
N ILE A 48 1.05 -0.39 5.92
CA ILE A 48 0.78 1.04 6.13
C ILE A 48 -0.32 1.16 7.16
N VAL A 49 -0.15 2.08 8.12
CA VAL A 49 -1.18 2.42 9.11
C VAL A 49 -1.55 3.89 8.94
N LEU A 50 -2.84 4.15 8.73
CA LEU A 50 -3.42 5.49 8.64
C LEU A 50 -4.37 5.70 9.80
N ARG A 51 -4.17 6.77 10.56
CA ARG A 51 -5.02 7.18 11.68
C ARG A 51 -5.94 8.33 11.24
N THR A 52 -7.18 8.34 11.74
CA THR A 52 -8.06 9.50 11.60
C THR A 52 -7.50 10.70 12.37
N HIS A 53 -7.84 11.91 11.97
CA HIS A 53 -7.45 13.12 12.69
C HIS A 53 -7.95 13.06 14.13
N CYS A 54 -7.08 13.38 15.09
CA CYS A 54 -7.35 13.30 16.52
C CYS A 54 -7.86 11.93 17.02
N SER A 55 -7.58 10.85 16.30
CA SER A 55 -8.12 9.50 16.60
C SER A 55 -9.65 9.46 16.72
N GLU A 56 -10.34 10.27 15.94
CA GLU A 56 -11.81 10.27 15.92
C GLU A 56 -12.35 8.92 15.47
N LEU A 57 -13.37 8.41 16.15
CA LEU A 57 -14.09 7.18 15.79
C LEU A 57 -15.04 7.49 14.63
N ALA A 58 -14.46 7.68 13.45
CA ALA A 58 -15.15 8.20 12.27
C ALA A 58 -15.47 7.14 11.21
N ILE A 59 -14.93 5.93 11.34
CA ILE A 59 -15.17 4.81 10.42
C ILE A 59 -16.13 3.85 11.09
N ALA A 60 -17.41 3.96 10.75
CA ALA A 60 -18.43 3.05 11.25
C ALA A 60 -18.23 1.65 10.67
N GLU A 61 -18.41 0.62 11.50
CA GLU A 61 -18.18 -0.77 11.11
C GLU A 61 -19.09 -1.20 9.95
N GLU A 62 -20.32 -0.71 9.91
CA GLU A 62 -21.29 -1.00 8.85
C GLU A 62 -20.82 -0.47 7.47
N HIS A 63 -19.98 0.57 7.47
CA HIS A 63 -19.56 1.29 6.26
C HIS A 63 -18.06 1.13 5.96
N GLU A 64 -17.29 0.42 6.80
CA GLU A 64 -15.85 0.22 6.58
C GLU A 64 -15.55 -0.40 5.21
N ASN A 65 -16.40 -1.33 4.75
CA ASN A 65 -16.20 -1.99 3.47
C ASN A 65 -16.34 -1.06 2.27
N GLU A 66 -17.14 -0.01 2.35
CA GLU A 66 -17.26 1.03 1.31
C GLU A 66 -15.93 1.79 1.19
N LEU A 67 -15.36 2.19 2.34
CA LEU A 67 -14.05 2.83 2.38
C LEU A 67 -12.95 1.93 1.83
N TYR A 68 -12.96 0.64 2.21
CA TYR A 68 -11.96 -0.33 1.77
C TYR A 68 -12.04 -0.58 0.26
N ALA A 69 -13.23 -0.66 -0.30
CA ALA A 69 -13.44 -0.77 -1.75
C ALA A 69 -12.92 0.46 -2.49
N TYR A 70 -13.20 1.66 -1.97
CA TYR A 70 -12.72 2.91 -2.55
C TYR A 70 -11.19 3.00 -2.52
N MET A 71 -10.57 2.71 -1.37
CA MET A 71 -9.10 2.68 -1.23
C MET A 71 -8.46 1.64 -2.16
N ASN A 72 -9.06 0.47 -2.32
CA ASN A 72 -8.58 -0.54 -3.26
C ASN A 72 -8.62 -0.03 -4.72
N GLY A 73 -9.66 0.72 -5.09
CA GLY A 73 -9.74 1.39 -6.40
C GLY A 73 -8.56 2.35 -6.63
N ILE A 74 -8.20 3.14 -5.61
CA ILE A 74 -7.02 4.03 -5.69
C ILE A 74 -5.73 3.21 -5.83
N ILE A 75 -5.53 2.19 -5.00
CA ILE A 75 -4.33 1.32 -5.06
C ILE A 75 -4.16 0.72 -6.46
N ASN A 76 -5.24 0.21 -7.04
CA ASN A 76 -5.23 -0.36 -8.38
C ASN A 76 -4.92 0.69 -9.46
N SER A 77 -5.38 1.93 -9.33
CA SER A 77 -5.09 3.02 -10.28
C SER A 77 -3.59 3.37 -10.33
N TYR A 78 -2.87 3.14 -9.24
CA TYR A 78 -1.41 3.27 -9.17
C TYR A 78 -0.66 1.98 -9.52
N ASN A 79 -1.32 0.98 -10.12
CA ASN A 79 -0.75 -0.35 -10.39
C ASN A 79 -0.21 -1.05 -9.14
N GLY A 80 -0.72 -0.71 -7.97
CA GLY A 80 -0.47 -1.39 -6.72
C GLY A 80 -1.33 -2.65 -6.59
N LYS A 81 -0.98 -3.50 -5.63
CA LYS A 81 -1.75 -4.68 -5.26
C LYS A 81 -2.08 -4.64 -3.78
N LEU A 82 -3.36 -4.65 -3.45
CA LEU A 82 -3.84 -4.80 -2.08
C LEU A 82 -3.89 -6.30 -1.72
N TYR A 83 -3.24 -6.68 -0.63
CA TYR A 83 -3.33 -8.03 -0.05
C TYR A 83 -4.37 -8.10 1.06
N ARG A 84 -4.40 -7.07 1.90
CA ARG A 84 -5.38 -6.96 2.99
C ARG A 84 -5.56 -5.51 3.39
N ILE A 85 -6.79 -5.17 3.76
CA ILE A 85 -7.16 -3.96 4.47
C ILE A 85 -8.09 -4.34 5.62
N GLY A 86 -8.01 -3.62 6.72
CA GLY A 86 -8.83 -3.77 7.90
C GLY A 86 -8.42 -2.74 8.94
N GLY A 87 -9.17 -2.60 10.01
CA GLY A 87 -8.85 -1.62 11.05
C GLY A 87 -9.94 -1.50 12.10
N MET A 88 -9.95 -0.36 12.73
CA MET A 88 -10.86 0.07 13.77
C MET A 88 -11.52 1.39 13.37
N PRO A 89 -12.49 1.92 14.13
CA PRO A 89 -13.16 3.18 13.80
C PRO A 89 -12.22 4.41 13.68
N ASP A 90 -11.02 4.35 14.26
CA ASP A 90 -10.06 5.45 14.32
C ASP A 90 -8.80 5.23 13.46
N HIS A 91 -8.61 4.03 12.87
CA HIS A 91 -7.46 3.76 12.01
C HIS A 91 -7.67 2.60 11.03
N VAL A 92 -6.84 2.55 9.99
CA VAL A 92 -6.80 1.46 9.01
C VAL A 92 -5.40 0.94 8.81
N HIS A 93 -5.27 -0.37 8.68
CA HIS A 93 -4.08 -1.09 8.26
C HIS A 93 -4.24 -1.55 6.81
N LEU A 94 -3.21 -1.32 5.99
CA LEU A 94 -3.16 -1.77 4.60
C LEU A 94 -1.90 -2.61 4.38
N LEU A 95 -2.04 -3.79 3.83
CA LEU A 95 -0.91 -4.56 3.33
C LEU A 95 -0.92 -4.50 1.81
N VAL A 96 0.07 -3.81 1.23
CA VAL A 96 0.11 -3.49 -0.20
C VAL A 96 1.49 -3.77 -0.81
N SER A 97 1.50 -4.07 -2.10
CA SER A 97 2.69 -4.00 -2.94
C SER A 97 2.53 -2.83 -3.90
N LEU A 98 3.58 -2.03 -4.06
CA LEU A 98 3.60 -0.86 -4.91
C LEU A 98 4.68 -1.01 -5.99
N PRO A 99 4.50 -0.39 -7.19
CA PRO A 99 5.55 -0.33 -8.19
C PRO A 99 6.81 0.35 -7.66
N ALA A 100 7.98 -0.14 -8.05
CA ALA A 100 9.27 0.43 -7.62
C ALA A 100 9.46 1.91 -8.04
N THR A 101 8.73 2.36 -9.05
CA THR A 101 8.76 3.75 -9.54
C THR A 101 7.92 4.71 -8.70
N LEU A 102 7.12 4.21 -7.76
CA LEU A 102 6.21 5.01 -6.94
C LEU A 102 6.80 5.19 -5.53
N ALA A 103 7.09 6.44 -5.17
CA ALA A 103 7.53 6.77 -3.82
C ALA A 103 6.37 6.54 -2.81
N LEU A 104 6.67 5.84 -1.71
CA LEU A 104 5.68 5.53 -0.67
C LEU A 104 4.98 6.80 -0.14
N ALA A 105 5.74 7.85 0.16
CA ALA A 105 5.17 9.10 0.67
C ALA A 105 4.20 9.76 -0.31
N SER A 106 4.51 9.76 -1.62
CA SER A 106 3.63 10.28 -2.66
C SER A 106 2.34 9.46 -2.74
N PHE A 107 2.45 8.14 -2.72
CA PHE A 107 1.29 7.25 -2.73
C PHE A 107 0.39 7.48 -1.52
N VAL A 108 0.96 7.51 -0.31
CA VAL A 108 0.19 7.72 0.93
C VAL A 108 -0.50 9.08 0.92
N LYS A 109 0.18 10.14 0.46
CA LYS A 109 -0.43 11.46 0.29
C LYS A 109 -1.67 11.39 -0.61
N GLU A 110 -1.56 10.80 -1.78
CA GLU A 110 -2.68 10.69 -2.72
C GLU A 110 -3.82 9.81 -2.20
N LEU A 111 -3.48 8.70 -1.53
CA LEU A 111 -4.45 7.83 -0.88
C LEU A 111 -5.25 8.60 0.18
N LYS A 112 -4.56 9.37 1.05
CA LYS A 112 -5.19 10.20 2.10
C LYS A 112 -6.04 11.31 1.49
N VAL A 113 -5.54 12.03 0.50
CA VAL A 113 -6.28 13.13 -0.15
C VAL A 113 -7.54 12.64 -0.84
N SER A 114 -7.43 11.58 -1.64
CA SER A 114 -8.55 11.05 -2.40
C SER A 114 -9.62 10.44 -1.50
N SER A 115 -9.21 9.59 -0.53
CA SER A 115 -10.16 8.98 0.41
C SER A 115 -10.78 10.02 1.35
N SER A 116 -10.03 11.05 1.75
CA SER A 116 -10.58 12.15 2.56
C SER A 116 -11.67 12.93 1.83
N LYS A 117 -11.46 13.27 0.56
CA LYS A 117 -12.48 13.94 -0.26
C LYS A 117 -13.74 13.09 -0.39
N TRP A 118 -13.56 11.80 -0.65
CA TRP A 118 -14.67 10.87 -0.80
C TRP A 118 -15.44 10.67 0.51
N MET A 119 -14.76 10.44 1.65
CA MET A 119 -15.41 10.29 2.95
C MET A 119 -16.19 11.54 3.36
N LYS A 120 -15.61 12.74 3.18
CA LYS A 120 -16.29 14.01 3.51
C LYS A 120 -17.54 14.26 2.67
N ALA A 121 -17.61 13.73 1.46
CA ALA A 121 -18.79 13.82 0.60
C ALA A 121 -19.81 12.69 0.83
N ASN A 122 -19.46 11.66 1.61
CA ASN A 122 -20.30 10.49 1.85
C ASN A 122 -21.02 10.62 3.20
N PRO A 123 -22.37 10.58 3.23
CA PRO A 123 -23.15 10.72 4.45
C PRO A 123 -22.92 9.62 5.48
N HIS A 124 -22.33 8.50 5.08
CA HIS A 124 -22.01 7.39 5.98
C HIS A 124 -20.80 7.69 6.91
N PHE A 125 -20.05 8.76 6.65
CA PHE A 125 -18.90 9.15 7.47
C PHE A 125 -19.04 10.56 8.07
N PRO A 126 -20.13 10.86 8.79
CA PRO A 126 -20.43 12.23 9.22
C PRO A 126 -19.42 12.81 10.23
N LYS A 127 -18.70 11.93 10.93
CA LYS A 127 -17.68 12.32 11.92
C LYS A 127 -16.29 12.45 11.34
N PHE A 128 -16.09 12.14 10.06
CA PHE A 128 -14.75 12.16 9.47
C PHE A 128 -14.31 13.59 9.13
N THR A 129 -13.33 14.09 9.86
CA THR A 129 -12.73 15.42 9.64
C THR A 129 -11.48 15.36 8.74
N GLY A 130 -10.76 14.23 8.75
CA GLY A 130 -9.56 14.01 7.95
C GLY A 130 -8.73 12.85 8.46
N TRP A 131 -7.63 12.57 7.77
CA TRP A 131 -6.56 11.71 8.26
C TRP A 131 -5.56 12.52 9.06
N SER A 132 -4.93 11.92 10.06
CA SER A 132 -3.76 12.48 10.72
C SER A 132 -2.68 12.82 9.71
N GLN A 133 -1.82 13.80 9.99
CA GLN A 133 -0.70 14.14 9.11
C GLN A 133 0.31 12.98 9.03
N GLU A 134 0.50 12.28 10.13
CA GLU A 134 1.41 11.14 10.23
C GLU A 134 0.85 9.87 9.57
N TYR A 135 1.72 8.94 9.30
CA TYR A 135 1.42 7.55 8.97
C TYR A 135 2.60 6.66 9.38
N ALA A 136 2.34 5.39 9.63
CA ALA A 136 3.40 4.40 9.70
C ALA A 136 3.45 3.60 8.40
N GLY A 137 4.66 3.26 7.97
CA GLY A 137 4.87 2.45 6.77
C GLY A 137 6.13 1.61 6.92
N PHE A 138 5.97 0.30 7.05
CA PHE A 138 7.05 -0.66 7.24
C PHE A 138 7.08 -1.69 6.11
N THR A 139 8.26 -2.19 5.79
CA THR A 139 8.46 -3.22 4.78
C THR A 139 8.62 -4.58 5.42
N TYR A 140 8.11 -5.61 4.74
CA TYR A 140 8.21 -6.99 5.17
C TYR A 140 8.68 -7.88 4.04
N SER A 141 9.23 -9.05 4.40
CA SER A 141 9.46 -10.11 3.44
C SER A 141 8.13 -10.66 2.91
N ILE A 142 8.12 -11.10 1.66
CA ILE A 142 6.95 -11.76 1.09
C ILE A 142 6.57 -13.03 1.88
N HIS A 143 7.53 -13.64 2.58
CA HIS A 143 7.29 -14.79 3.44
C HIS A 143 6.48 -14.45 4.69
N ASP A 144 6.48 -13.19 5.13
CA ASP A 144 5.69 -12.71 6.27
C ASP A 144 4.26 -12.32 5.88
N ARG A 145 3.93 -12.32 4.59
CA ARG A 145 2.64 -11.84 4.06
C ARG A 145 1.44 -12.41 4.82
N ASP A 146 1.38 -13.72 4.98
CA ASP A 146 0.22 -14.39 5.57
C ASP A 146 0.12 -14.11 7.07
N LYS A 147 1.26 -13.93 7.76
CA LYS A 147 1.32 -13.49 9.15
C LYS A 147 0.71 -12.10 9.31
N ILE A 148 1.08 -11.14 8.44
CA ILE A 148 0.56 -9.78 8.49
C ILE A 148 -0.93 -9.74 8.09
N ILE A 149 -1.35 -10.53 7.11
CA ILE A 149 -2.77 -10.67 6.75
C ILE A 149 -3.59 -11.12 7.97
N ASN A 150 -3.12 -12.15 8.70
CA ASN A 150 -3.81 -12.66 9.87
C ASN A 150 -3.83 -11.64 11.03
N TYR A 151 -2.74 -10.89 11.20
CA TYR A 151 -2.68 -9.78 12.14
C TYR A 151 -3.75 -8.71 11.83
N ILE A 152 -3.86 -8.25 10.57
CA ILE A 152 -4.86 -7.26 10.16
C ILE A 152 -6.28 -7.81 10.29
N LYS A 153 -6.51 -9.09 10.04
CA LYS A 153 -7.81 -9.74 10.26
C LYS A 153 -8.22 -9.75 11.74
N GLY A 154 -7.24 -9.91 12.62
CA GLY A 154 -7.45 -10.04 14.06
C GLY A 154 -7.60 -8.71 14.79
N GLN A 155 -7.55 -7.56 14.11
CA GLN A 155 -7.52 -6.23 14.74
C GLN A 155 -8.68 -6.00 15.71
N LYS A 156 -9.91 -6.36 15.35
CA LYS A 156 -11.08 -6.18 16.23
C LYS A 156 -10.99 -6.96 17.55
N GLU A 157 -10.41 -8.16 17.52
CA GLU A 157 -10.18 -8.95 18.74
C GLU A 157 -8.96 -8.44 19.53
N HIS A 158 -7.94 -7.97 18.84
CA HIS A 158 -6.74 -7.42 19.43
C HIS A 158 -7.05 -6.15 20.25
N HIS A 159 -7.85 -5.24 19.70
CA HIS A 159 -8.23 -3.98 20.33
C HIS A 159 -9.20 -4.11 21.52
N LYS A 160 -9.80 -5.27 21.73
CA LYS A 160 -10.50 -5.57 23.02
C LYS A 160 -9.55 -5.62 24.20
N LYS A 161 -8.23 -5.82 23.96
CA LYS A 161 -7.21 -6.05 25.00
C LYS A 161 -6.13 -4.97 25.04
N MET A 162 -5.97 -4.20 23.98
CA MET A 162 -4.90 -3.20 23.83
C MET A 162 -5.41 -1.95 23.17
N ALA A 163 -5.10 -0.79 23.75
CA ALA A 163 -5.42 0.51 23.14
C ALA A 163 -4.55 0.77 21.90
N PHE A 164 -5.10 1.46 20.89
CA PHE A 164 -4.37 1.76 19.65
C PHE A 164 -3.05 2.48 19.89
N ALA A 165 -3.00 3.47 20.78
CA ALA A 165 -1.76 4.22 21.06
C ALA A 165 -0.63 3.32 21.58
N GLU A 166 -0.96 2.31 22.38
CA GLU A 166 0.02 1.34 22.87
C GLU A 166 0.47 0.38 21.77
N GLU A 167 -0.48 -0.14 20.98
CA GLU A 167 -0.18 -0.97 19.81
C GLU A 167 0.71 -0.23 18.81
N TYR A 168 0.33 1.02 18.47
CA TYR A 168 1.04 1.84 17.50
C TYR A 168 2.47 2.14 17.95
N ARG A 169 2.66 2.43 19.25
CA ARG A 169 3.99 2.59 19.85
C ARG A 169 4.83 1.33 19.70
N ARG A 170 4.31 0.19 20.14
CA ARG A 170 4.99 -1.11 20.04
C ARG A 170 5.32 -1.48 18.61
N PHE A 171 4.44 -1.14 17.68
CA PHE A 171 4.63 -1.41 16.27
C PHE A 171 5.79 -0.59 15.67
N ILE A 172 5.92 0.69 16.05
CA ILE A 172 7.03 1.56 15.64
C ILE A 172 8.34 1.07 16.26
N GLU A 173 8.35 0.78 17.57
CA GLU A 173 9.52 0.30 18.30
C GLU A 173 10.02 -1.06 17.78
N ALA A 174 9.11 -1.98 17.46
CA ALA A 174 9.44 -3.30 16.90
C ALA A 174 10.11 -3.20 15.50
N ASN A 175 9.94 -2.07 14.81
CA ASN A 175 10.61 -1.78 13.55
C ASN A 175 11.84 -0.86 13.73
N GLU A 176 12.33 -0.71 14.97
CA GLU A 176 13.55 0.04 15.32
C GLU A 176 13.50 1.53 14.87
N VAL A 177 12.29 2.11 14.78
CA VAL A 177 12.10 3.52 14.45
C VAL A 177 12.00 4.34 15.75
N ALA A 178 12.79 5.40 15.85
CA ALA A 178 12.76 6.30 17.00
C ALA A 178 11.44 7.09 17.05
N ILE A 179 10.79 7.11 18.20
CA ILE A 179 9.57 7.88 18.43
C ILE A 179 9.92 9.27 18.98
N ASP A 180 9.51 10.30 18.26
CA ASP A 180 9.54 11.66 18.80
C ASP A 180 8.23 11.95 19.57
N ASN A 181 8.31 11.89 20.89
CA ASN A 181 7.15 12.11 21.77
C ASN A 181 6.53 13.52 21.65
N ARG A 182 7.22 14.47 21.00
CA ARG A 182 6.65 15.82 20.76
C ARG A 182 5.53 15.74 19.73
N PHE A 183 5.61 14.80 18.79
CA PHE A 183 4.68 14.64 17.67
C PHE A 183 3.83 13.38 17.75
N PHE A 184 4.27 12.37 18.52
CA PHE A 184 3.58 11.08 18.60
C PHE A 184 2.11 11.25 18.98
N MET A 185 1.20 10.81 18.09
CA MET A 185 -0.26 10.88 18.24
C MET A 185 -0.83 12.29 18.39
N LYS A 186 -0.07 13.33 18.07
CA LYS A 186 -0.53 14.72 18.09
C LYS A 186 -0.87 15.16 16.67
N ASP A 187 -2.06 15.67 16.49
CA ASP A 187 -2.49 16.34 15.26
C ASP A 187 -2.36 17.87 15.50
N ALA A 188 -1.66 18.54 14.57
CA ALA A 188 -1.49 20.01 14.61
C ALA A 188 -2.72 20.68 13.98
#